data_bf59b0d318f68b69f881011dd7b6ef4f
#
_entry.id   bf59b0d318f68b69f881011dd7b6ef4f
#
_cell.length_a   1.000
_cell.length_b   1.000
_cell.length_c   1.000
_cell.angle_alpha   90.00
_cell.angle_beta   90.00
_cell.angle_gamma   90.00
#
_symmetry.space_group_name_H-M   'P 1'
#
loop_
_entity.id
_entity.type
_entity.pdbx_description
1 polymer ?
#
loop_
_entity_poly.entity_id
_entity_poly.type
_entity_poly.pdbx_seq_one_letter_code
_entity_poly.pdbx_strand_id
1 'polypeptide(L)'
;MSTQEWYLFGHLLGVFFLLAATGLTTGAAIAAGRATAANTVVTLLDLQLRSERIVTSIGVILAVVFGSLLVDEAGYSFGDAWISAAYTLIIIALALDHGVYLRRVKAAREVAVSLGNGPVTVELRDKLNDGIARLVGIVLVLIWLVFLWLMIAKPGA
;
A
#
# COMPACT_ATOMS: atom_id res chain seq x y z
N MET A 1 0.77 13.49 -27.89
CA MET A 1 0.53 12.22 -27.18
C MET A 1 -0.76 11.61 -27.72
N SER A 2 -0.72 10.33 -28.09
CA SER A 2 -1.92 9.55 -28.45
C SER A 2 -2.80 9.30 -27.21
N THR A 3 -4.04 8.85 -27.40
CA THR A 3 -4.94 8.46 -26.32
C THR A 3 -4.31 7.37 -25.45
N GLN A 4 -3.71 6.38 -26.09
CA GLN A 4 -3.00 5.28 -25.39
C GLN A 4 -1.84 5.79 -24.51
N GLU A 5 -1.06 6.77 -24.98
CA GLU A 5 0.03 7.36 -24.19
C GLU A 5 -0.49 8.12 -22.97
N TRP A 6 -1.64 8.81 -23.07
CA TRP A 6 -2.28 9.46 -21.92
C TRP A 6 -2.79 8.45 -20.89
N TYR A 7 -3.39 7.34 -21.33
CA TYR A 7 -3.84 6.29 -20.43
C TYR A 7 -2.65 5.60 -19.74
N LEU A 8 -1.59 5.32 -20.49
CA LEU A 8 -0.35 4.77 -19.92
C LEU A 8 0.26 5.72 -18.89
N PHE A 9 0.33 7.02 -19.19
CA PHE A 9 0.83 8.02 -18.26
C PHE A 9 0.01 8.05 -16.96
N GLY A 10 -1.32 8.08 -17.04
CA GLY A 10 -2.21 8.07 -15.88
C GLY A 10 -2.06 6.79 -15.04
N HIS A 11 -1.94 5.62 -15.70
CA HIS A 11 -1.68 4.35 -15.03
C HIS A 11 -0.34 4.35 -14.30
N LEU A 12 0.74 4.75 -14.96
CA LEU A 12 2.08 4.81 -14.36
C LEU A 12 2.15 5.83 -13.22
N LEU A 13 1.44 6.96 -13.33
CA LEU A 13 1.32 7.93 -12.25
C LEU A 13 0.63 7.30 -11.02
N GLY A 14 -0.42 6.51 -11.23
CA GLY A 14 -1.06 5.74 -10.16
C GLY A 14 -0.11 4.76 -9.49
N VAL A 15 0.65 4.00 -10.28
CA VAL A 15 1.69 3.07 -9.77
C VAL A 15 2.76 3.83 -8.99
N PHE A 16 3.20 4.98 -9.47
CA PHE A 16 4.16 5.85 -8.76
C PHE A 16 3.63 6.26 -7.38
N PHE A 17 2.38 6.70 -7.26
CA PHE A 17 1.77 7.03 -5.97
C PHE A 17 1.70 5.84 -5.04
N LEU A 18 1.38 4.64 -5.54
CA LEU A 18 1.34 3.41 -4.74
C LEU A 18 2.71 3.04 -4.19
N LEU A 19 3.76 3.11 -5.01
CA LEU A 19 5.13 2.84 -4.57
C LEU A 19 5.63 3.90 -3.58
N ALA A 20 5.33 5.18 -3.82
CA ALA A 20 5.67 6.27 -2.91
C ALA A 20 4.97 6.11 -1.54
N ALA A 21 3.67 5.76 -1.53
CA ALA A 21 2.93 5.47 -0.31
C ALA A 21 3.55 4.29 0.45
N THR A 22 3.86 3.19 -0.24
CA THR A 22 4.50 2.00 0.35
C THR A 22 5.86 2.36 0.99
N GLY A 23 6.68 3.15 0.30
CA GLY A 23 7.96 3.63 0.84
C GLY A 23 7.78 4.50 2.09
N LEU A 24 6.83 5.44 2.04
CA LEU A 24 6.54 6.34 3.16
C LEU A 24 6.00 5.57 4.37
N THR A 25 5.04 4.66 4.18
CA THR A 25 4.44 3.87 5.27
C THR A 25 5.45 2.92 5.88
N THR A 26 6.29 2.28 5.07
CA THR A 26 7.38 1.42 5.56
C THR A 26 8.40 2.22 6.36
N GLY A 27 8.83 3.37 5.85
CA GLY A 27 9.76 4.28 6.56
C GLY A 27 9.19 4.76 7.89
N ALA A 28 7.92 5.17 7.91
CA ALA A 28 7.22 5.60 9.12
C ALA A 28 7.10 4.45 10.14
N ALA A 29 6.79 3.22 9.72
CA ALA A 29 6.73 2.05 10.59
C ALA A 29 8.09 1.72 11.22
N ILE A 30 9.17 1.74 10.43
CA ILE A 30 10.54 1.53 10.94
C ILE A 30 10.93 2.62 11.94
N ALA A 31 10.63 3.89 11.65
CA ALA A 31 10.91 5.00 12.54
C ALA A 31 10.11 4.91 13.84
N ALA A 32 8.82 4.55 13.78
CA ALA A 32 7.97 4.33 14.95
C ALA A 32 8.52 3.20 15.83
N GLY A 33 8.99 2.11 15.22
CA GLY A 33 9.62 1.00 15.94
C GLY A 33 10.91 1.38 16.70
N ARG A 34 11.59 2.48 16.30
CA ARG A 34 12.81 2.99 16.95
C ARG A 34 12.55 4.16 17.90
N ALA A 35 11.38 4.76 17.88
CA ALA A 35 11.04 5.89 18.71
C ALA A 35 11.06 5.53 20.20
N THR A 36 11.41 6.51 21.05
CA THR A 36 11.47 6.37 22.50
C THR A 36 10.34 7.11 23.22
N ALA A 37 9.70 8.08 22.53
CA ALA A 37 8.58 8.86 23.05
C ALA A 37 7.27 8.50 22.33
N ALA A 38 6.18 8.35 23.08
CA ALA A 38 4.89 7.95 22.56
C ALA A 38 4.28 8.97 21.59
N ASN A 39 4.44 10.26 21.83
CA ASN A 39 4.00 11.33 20.91
C ASN A 39 4.67 11.25 19.53
N THR A 40 5.95 10.88 19.47
CA THR A 40 6.65 10.62 18.20
C THR A 40 6.05 9.44 17.47
N VAL A 41 5.72 8.36 18.20
CA VAL A 41 5.03 7.20 17.62
C VAL A 41 3.68 7.62 17.05
N VAL A 42 2.87 8.41 17.78
CA VAL A 42 1.58 8.93 17.30
C VAL A 42 1.75 9.68 15.98
N THR A 43 2.72 10.60 15.90
CA THR A 43 2.97 11.40 14.69
C THR A 43 3.31 10.51 13.48
N LEU A 44 4.16 9.50 13.68
CA LEU A 44 4.58 8.60 12.61
C LEU A 44 3.44 7.67 12.15
N LEU A 45 2.63 7.15 13.09
CA LEU A 45 1.47 6.33 12.75
C LEU A 45 0.35 7.17 12.10
N ASP A 46 0.19 8.45 12.48
CA ASP A 46 -0.73 9.36 11.81
C ASP A 46 -0.28 9.67 10.38
N LEU A 47 1.02 9.88 10.15
CA LEU A 47 1.58 10.03 8.81
C LEU A 47 1.28 8.80 7.96
N GLN A 48 1.49 7.60 8.50
CA GLN A 48 1.19 6.34 7.85
C GLN A 48 -0.30 6.22 7.48
N LEU A 49 -1.20 6.43 8.44
CA LEU A 49 -2.66 6.35 8.22
C LEU A 49 -3.18 7.39 7.22
N ARG A 50 -2.60 8.60 7.21
CA ARG A 50 -2.93 9.64 6.23
C ARG A 50 -2.44 9.30 4.84
N SER A 51 -1.21 8.77 4.73
CA SER A 51 -0.65 8.30 3.45
C SER A 51 -1.53 7.20 2.84
N GLU A 52 -1.93 6.21 3.64
CA GLU A 52 -2.84 5.15 3.19
C GLU A 52 -4.19 5.71 2.73
N ARG A 53 -4.77 6.62 3.48
CA ARG A 53 -6.07 7.20 3.12
C ARG A 53 -6.01 8.06 1.86
N ILE A 54 -4.95 8.82 1.64
CA ILE A 54 -4.89 9.83 0.56
C ILE A 54 -4.06 9.31 -0.60
N VAL A 55 -2.78 9.02 -0.37
CA VAL A 55 -1.83 8.71 -1.45
C VAL A 55 -2.13 7.35 -2.06
N THR A 56 -2.36 6.33 -1.21
CA THR A 56 -2.72 4.98 -1.69
C THR A 56 -4.07 5.00 -2.42
N SER A 57 -5.08 5.69 -1.89
CA SER A 57 -6.39 5.77 -2.56
C SER A 57 -6.31 6.45 -3.93
N ILE A 58 -5.59 7.56 -4.05
CA ILE A 58 -5.36 8.24 -5.35
C ILE A 58 -4.60 7.28 -6.28
N GLY A 59 -3.56 6.63 -5.79
CA GLY A 59 -2.78 5.68 -6.57
C GLY A 59 -3.61 4.51 -7.11
N VAL A 60 -4.44 3.89 -6.25
CA VAL A 60 -5.34 2.79 -6.67
C VAL A 60 -6.33 3.26 -7.72
N ILE A 61 -7.00 4.41 -7.50
CA ILE A 61 -7.98 4.94 -8.45
C ILE A 61 -7.32 5.20 -9.81
N LEU A 62 -6.19 5.89 -9.84
CA LEU A 62 -5.49 6.17 -11.09
C LEU A 62 -5.00 4.89 -11.78
N ALA A 63 -4.36 3.98 -11.03
CA ALA A 63 -3.84 2.74 -11.60
C ALA A 63 -4.96 1.86 -12.16
N VAL A 64 -6.08 1.72 -11.45
CA VAL A 64 -7.20 0.88 -11.89
C VAL A 64 -7.96 1.53 -13.04
N VAL A 65 -8.34 2.80 -12.94
CA VAL A 65 -9.13 3.49 -13.98
C VAL A 65 -8.34 3.56 -15.27
N PHE A 66 -7.13 4.13 -15.24
CA PHE A 66 -6.33 4.27 -16.44
C PHE A 66 -5.79 2.92 -16.95
N GLY A 67 -5.52 1.96 -16.06
CA GLY A 67 -5.18 0.59 -16.45
C GLY A 67 -6.32 -0.10 -17.19
N SER A 68 -7.57 0.08 -16.76
CA SER A 68 -8.75 -0.47 -17.44
C SER A 68 -8.96 0.16 -18.82
N LEU A 69 -8.81 1.49 -18.94
CA LEU A 69 -8.88 2.19 -20.23
C LEU A 69 -7.75 1.75 -21.17
N LEU A 70 -6.58 1.48 -20.63
CA LEU A 70 -5.44 1.00 -21.40
C LEU A 70 -5.64 -0.42 -21.94
N VAL A 71 -6.33 -1.29 -21.20
CA VAL A 71 -6.68 -2.65 -21.66
C VAL A 71 -7.50 -2.58 -22.94
N ASP A 72 -8.55 -1.77 -22.94
CA ASP A 72 -9.45 -1.60 -24.11
C ASP A 72 -8.71 -0.96 -25.29
N GLU A 73 -8.03 0.15 -25.07
CA GLU A 73 -7.30 0.90 -26.12
C GLU A 73 -6.15 0.10 -26.75
N ALA A 74 -5.50 -0.77 -25.97
CA ALA A 74 -4.40 -1.62 -26.46
C ALA A 74 -4.87 -2.94 -27.08
N GLY A 75 -6.18 -3.17 -27.16
CA GLY A 75 -6.76 -4.37 -27.76
C GLY A 75 -6.61 -5.65 -26.94
N TYR A 76 -6.36 -5.53 -25.62
CA TYR A 76 -6.38 -6.65 -24.70
C TYR A 76 -7.78 -6.96 -24.21
N SER A 77 -7.98 -8.17 -23.69
CA SER A 77 -9.23 -8.60 -23.06
C SER A 77 -9.11 -8.66 -21.54
N PHE A 78 -10.16 -8.26 -20.82
CA PHE A 78 -10.24 -8.48 -19.38
C PHE A 78 -10.19 -9.96 -18.98
N GLY A 79 -10.44 -10.88 -19.95
CA GLY A 79 -10.28 -12.32 -19.81
C GLY A 79 -8.84 -12.81 -19.92
N ASP A 80 -7.90 -11.98 -20.36
CA ASP A 80 -6.49 -12.37 -20.45
C ASP A 80 -5.95 -12.71 -19.07
N ALA A 81 -5.20 -13.82 -18.98
CA ALA A 81 -4.80 -14.41 -17.69
C ALA A 81 -4.02 -13.42 -16.80
N TRP A 82 -3.11 -12.64 -17.38
CA TRP A 82 -2.31 -11.66 -16.64
C TRP A 82 -3.12 -10.48 -16.13
N ILE A 83 -4.16 -10.05 -16.88
CA ILE A 83 -5.07 -8.96 -16.47
C ILE A 83 -5.98 -9.43 -15.34
N SER A 84 -6.61 -10.61 -15.50
CA SER A 84 -7.44 -11.23 -14.46
C SER A 84 -6.65 -11.47 -13.17
N ALA A 85 -5.38 -11.91 -13.28
CA ALA A 85 -4.48 -12.07 -12.14
C ALA A 85 -4.18 -10.72 -11.46
N ALA A 86 -3.94 -9.65 -12.24
CA ALA A 86 -3.69 -8.32 -11.68
C ALA A 86 -4.91 -7.80 -10.89
N TYR A 87 -6.14 -7.90 -11.43
CA TYR A 87 -7.34 -7.51 -10.69
C TYR A 87 -7.56 -8.35 -9.43
N THR A 88 -7.32 -9.64 -9.48
CA THR A 88 -7.41 -10.52 -8.31
C THR A 88 -6.41 -10.10 -7.23
N LEU A 89 -5.17 -9.84 -7.61
CA LEU A 89 -4.12 -9.42 -6.69
C LEU A 89 -4.42 -8.06 -6.04
N ILE A 90 -5.00 -7.08 -6.78
CA ILE A 90 -5.33 -5.79 -6.16
C ILE A 90 -6.44 -5.94 -5.11
N ILE A 91 -7.44 -6.80 -5.36
CA ILE A 91 -8.49 -7.11 -4.38
C ILE A 91 -7.88 -7.75 -3.13
N ILE A 92 -6.98 -8.73 -3.31
CA ILE A 92 -6.27 -9.37 -2.20
C ILE A 92 -5.42 -8.37 -1.43
N ALA A 93 -4.66 -7.50 -2.13
CA ALA A 93 -3.84 -6.47 -1.50
C ALA A 93 -4.68 -5.52 -0.66
N LEU A 94 -5.80 -5.01 -1.20
CA LEU A 94 -6.72 -4.11 -0.47
C LEU A 94 -7.36 -4.81 0.74
N ALA A 95 -7.73 -6.09 0.61
CA ALA A 95 -8.29 -6.86 1.72
C ALA A 95 -7.26 -7.08 2.85
N LEU A 96 -6.01 -7.39 2.53
CA LEU A 96 -4.93 -7.55 3.50
C LEU A 96 -4.58 -6.22 4.17
N ASP A 97 -4.47 -5.16 3.39
CA ASP A 97 -4.14 -3.83 3.90
C ASP A 97 -5.24 -3.32 4.86
N HIS A 98 -6.47 -3.19 4.38
CA HIS A 98 -7.57 -2.63 5.17
C HIS A 98 -8.09 -3.60 6.25
N GLY A 99 -8.14 -4.90 5.94
CA GLY A 99 -8.67 -5.93 6.84
C GLY A 99 -7.73 -6.30 7.98
N VAL A 100 -6.43 -6.25 7.75
CA VAL A 100 -5.43 -6.71 8.73
C VAL A 100 -4.46 -5.59 9.11
N TYR A 101 -3.69 -5.07 8.15
CA TYR A 101 -2.59 -4.16 8.42
C TYR A 101 -3.02 -2.87 9.12
N LEU A 102 -3.95 -2.12 8.51
CA LEU A 102 -4.42 -0.85 9.07
C LEU A 102 -5.11 -0.99 10.43
N ARG A 103 -5.77 -2.12 10.71
CA ARG A 103 -6.37 -2.36 12.03
C ARG A 103 -5.29 -2.44 13.12
N ARG A 104 -4.17 -3.06 12.81
CA ARG A 104 -3.04 -3.19 13.75
C ARG A 104 -2.31 -1.88 13.95
N VAL A 105 -2.12 -1.11 12.89
CA VAL A 105 -1.58 0.25 12.98
C VAL A 105 -2.46 1.14 13.87
N LYS A 106 -3.80 1.09 13.69
CA LYS A 106 -4.74 1.84 14.54
C LYS A 106 -4.68 1.40 16.00
N ALA A 107 -4.63 0.09 16.27
CA ALA A 107 -4.51 -0.41 17.64
C ALA A 107 -3.20 0.03 18.33
N ALA A 108 -2.07 0.03 17.62
CA ALA A 108 -0.81 0.57 18.13
C ALA A 108 -0.90 2.09 18.40
N ARG A 109 -1.56 2.82 17.50
CA ARG A 109 -1.80 4.26 17.66
C ARG A 109 -2.65 4.59 18.90
N GLU A 110 -3.71 3.82 19.16
CA GLU A 110 -4.57 4.01 20.34
C GLU A 110 -3.78 3.87 21.65
N VAL A 111 -2.92 2.86 21.75
CA VAL A 111 -2.00 2.69 22.89
C VAL A 111 -1.03 3.87 22.99
N ALA A 112 -0.43 4.31 21.87
CA ALA A 112 0.48 5.44 21.87
C ALA A 112 -0.20 6.74 22.33
N VAL A 113 -1.44 7.00 21.88
CA VAL A 113 -2.24 8.17 22.30
C VAL A 113 -2.52 8.15 23.80
N SER A 114 -2.84 6.99 24.39
CA SER A 114 -3.13 6.88 25.83
C SER A 114 -1.91 7.20 26.71
N LEU A 115 -0.69 7.05 26.18
CA LEU A 115 0.56 7.38 26.89
C LEU A 115 0.94 8.86 26.83
N GLY A 116 0.32 9.66 25.97
CA GLY A 116 0.57 11.09 25.82
C GLY A 116 2.03 11.41 25.48
N ASN A 117 2.68 12.21 26.32
CA ASN A 117 4.11 12.57 26.17
C ASN A 117 5.05 11.60 26.90
N GLY A 118 4.52 10.48 27.40
CA GLY A 118 5.30 9.49 28.13
C GLY A 118 6.27 8.67 27.26
N PRO A 119 7.10 7.84 27.89
CA PRO A 119 7.99 6.94 27.20
C PRO A 119 7.20 5.80 26.52
N VAL A 120 7.81 5.19 25.49
CA VAL A 120 7.27 3.96 24.87
C VAL A 120 7.33 2.81 25.88
N THR A 121 6.17 2.25 26.22
CA THR A 121 6.03 1.10 27.11
C THR A 121 6.31 -0.21 26.37
N VAL A 122 6.46 -1.30 27.15
CA VAL A 122 6.61 -2.66 26.60
C VAL A 122 5.38 -3.02 25.75
N GLU A 123 4.17 -2.74 26.23
CA GLU A 123 2.93 -2.98 25.50
C GLU A 123 2.91 -2.30 24.14
N LEU A 124 3.26 -1.00 24.08
CA LEU A 124 3.35 -0.29 22.80
C LEU A 124 4.43 -0.88 21.90
N ARG A 125 5.57 -1.27 22.45
CA ARG A 125 6.66 -1.90 21.71
C ARG A 125 6.24 -3.22 21.09
N ASP A 126 5.46 -4.03 21.78
CA ASP A 126 4.92 -5.30 21.28
C ASP A 126 3.92 -5.06 20.14
N LYS A 127 3.06 -4.02 20.24
CA LYS A 127 2.15 -3.62 19.17
C LYS A 127 2.90 -3.14 17.92
N LEU A 128 3.99 -2.39 18.08
CA LEU A 128 4.81 -1.90 16.96
C LEU A 128 5.60 -3.04 16.29
N ASN A 129 5.93 -4.09 17.03
CA ASN A 129 6.65 -5.27 16.54
C ASN A 129 5.72 -6.45 16.19
N ASP A 130 4.44 -6.19 15.94
CA ASP A 130 3.45 -7.21 15.61
C ASP A 130 3.90 -8.05 14.40
N GLY A 131 4.08 -9.36 14.63
CA GLY A 131 4.58 -10.29 13.61
C GLY A 131 3.62 -10.44 12.42
N ILE A 132 2.30 -10.34 12.65
CA ILE A 132 1.30 -10.43 11.59
C ILE A 132 1.31 -9.17 10.73
N ALA A 133 1.39 -7.98 11.34
CA ALA A 133 1.53 -6.73 10.59
C ALA A 133 2.78 -6.73 9.71
N ARG A 134 3.90 -7.22 10.25
CA ARG A 134 5.16 -7.37 9.49
C ARG A 134 5.01 -8.34 8.33
N LEU A 135 4.43 -9.52 8.56
CA LEU A 135 4.20 -10.52 7.51
C LEU A 135 3.32 -9.96 6.39
N VAL A 136 2.20 -9.32 6.75
CA VAL A 136 1.30 -8.69 5.77
C VAL A 136 2.04 -7.59 5.00
N GLY A 137 2.83 -6.75 5.66
CA GLY A 137 3.64 -5.74 4.99
C GLY A 137 4.61 -6.33 3.97
N ILE A 138 5.29 -7.44 4.29
CA ILE A 138 6.17 -8.16 3.35
C ILE A 138 5.37 -8.71 2.18
N VAL A 139 4.21 -9.34 2.43
CA VAL A 139 3.34 -9.88 1.38
C VAL A 139 2.87 -8.77 0.43
N LEU A 140 2.49 -7.61 0.94
CA LEU A 140 2.10 -6.46 0.13
C LEU A 140 3.25 -5.97 -0.77
N VAL A 141 4.47 -5.90 -0.26
CA VAL A 141 5.66 -5.56 -1.08
C VAL A 141 5.89 -6.61 -2.17
N LEU A 142 5.76 -7.91 -1.85
CA LEU A 142 5.91 -8.98 -2.85
C LEU A 142 4.82 -8.91 -3.93
N ILE A 143 3.59 -8.55 -3.58
CA ILE A 143 2.51 -8.33 -4.55
C ILE A 143 2.90 -7.22 -5.55
N TRP A 144 3.57 -6.14 -5.13
CA TRP A 144 4.06 -5.10 -6.05
C TRP A 144 5.08 -5.63 -7.05
N LEU A 145 5.97 -6.53 -6.64
CA LEU A 145 6.92 -7.18 -7.55
C LEU A 145 6.21 -8.08 -8.56
N VAL A 146 5.17 -8.79 -8.12
CA VAL A 146 4.34 -9.61 -9.02
C VAL A 146 3.59 -8.73 -10.02
N PHE A 147 3.02 -7.59 -9.59
CA PHE A 147 2.40 -6.63 -10.51
C PHE A 147 3.39 -6.15 -11.57
N LEU A 148 4.59 -5.75 -11.16
CA LEU A 148 5.62 -5.30 -12.10
C LEU A 148 5.95 -6.40 -13.13
N TRP A 149 6.10 -7.64 -12.66
CA TRP A 149 6.34 -8.78 -13.54
C TRP A 149 5.18 -9.03 -14.50
N LEU A 150 3.93 -9.01 -14.03
CA LEU A 150 2.75 -9.20 -14.88
C LEU A 150 2.66 -8.14 -15.98
N MET A 151 2.95 -6.88 -15.66
CA MET A 151 2.92 -5.78 -16.63
C MET A 151 4.00 -5.88 -17.70
N ILE A 152 5.14 -6.47 -17.38
CA ILE A 152 6.27 -6.64 -18.31
C ILE A 152 6.13 -7.94 -19.12
N ALA A 153 5.91 -9.06 -18.42
CA ALA A 153 5.94 -10.40 -19.03
C ALA A 153 4.63 -10.76 -19.76
N LYS A 154 3.49 -10.17 -19.35
CA LYS A 154 2.13 -10.40 -19.93
C LYS A 154 1.88 -11.87 -20.27
N PRO A 155 1.98 -12.80 -19.32
CA PRO A 155 1.89 -14.22 -19.60
C PRO A 155 0.52 -14.58 -20.21
N GLY A 156 0.53 -15.19 -21.38
CA GLY A 156 -0.69 -15.57 -22.11
C GLY A 156 -1.31 -14.45 -22.97
N ALA A 157 -0.55 -13.38 -23.25
CA ALA A 157 -0.95 -12.35 -24.22
C ALA A 157 -0.54 -12.74 -25.64
#